data_35918c7b722d81372cf7d0671a36f544
#
_entry.id   35918c7b722d81372cf7d0671a36f544
#
_cell.length_a   1.000
_cell.length_b   1.000
_cell.length_c   1.000
_cell.angle_alpha   90.00
_cell.angle_beta   90.00
_cell.angle_gamma   90.00
#
_symmetry.space_group_name_H-M   'P 1'
#
loop_
_entity.id
_entity.type
_entity.pdbx_description
1 polymer ?
#
loop_
_entity_poly.entity_id
_entity_poly.type
_entity_poly.pdbx_seq_one_letter_code
_entity_poly.pdbx_strand_id
1 'polypeptide(L)'
;EDNEQLLLIIGATAALQALKSDVASGRLINFDMGIPAKVGRAMDCLDNDKWWGEPKAIQAGLTVILPKSAEDEAEGWKALQDATDIGLQTGVRLSHATYASIANMKGREDYLRDSLKRFESIPVATLNSQYTLLNAMAELQVRHIANIYWMKYEGHRAPTENFSKFWDEQEKPSQALNQLLDDL
;
A
#
# COMPACT_ATOMS: atom_id res chain seq x y z
N GLU A 1 3.22 6.25 -26.96
CA GLU A 1 4.32 6.21 -25.97
C GLU A 1 3.78 6.27 -24.53
N ASP A 2 2.95 7.27 -24.15
CA ASP A 2 2.40 7.38 -22.79
C ASP A 2 1.41 6.25 -22.45
N ASN A 3 0.55 5.87 -23.38
CA ASN A 3 -0.37 4.76 -23.21
C ASN A 3 0.36 3.41 -23.03
N GLU A 4 1.47 3.23 -23.71
CA GLU A 4 2.29 2.01 -23.60
C GLU A 4 2.97 1.93 -22.22
N GLN A 5 3.48 3.06 -21.71
CA GLN A 5 4.05 3.14 -20.37
C GLN A 5 3.00 2.88 -19.28
N LEU A 6 1.79 3.44 -19.42
CA LEU A 6 0.68 3.17 -18.52
C LEU A 6 0.29 1.68 -18.54
N LEU A 7 0.17 1.09 -19.73
CA LEU A 7 -0.13 -0.34 -19.85
C LEU A 7 0.98 -1.21 -19.25
N LEU A 8 2.23 -0.79 -19.37
CA LEU A 8 3.36 -1.48 -18.75
C LEU A 8 3.24 -1.49 -17.22
N ILE A 9 2.91 -0.35 -16.60
CA ILE A 9 2.72 -0.25 -15.15
C ILE A 9 1.57 -1.15 -14.69
N ILE A 10 0.41 -1.06 -15.35
CA ILE A 10 -0.76 -1.87 -15.02
C ILE A 10 -0.44 -3.37 -15.21
N GLY A 11 0.19 -3.71 -16.31
CA GLY A 11 0.61 -5.09 -16.61
C GLY A 11 1.62 -5.63 -15.61
N ALA A 12 2.60 -4.82 -15.19
CA ALA A 12 3.57 -5.18 -14.17
C ALA A 12 2.89 -5.47 -12.83
N THR A 13 2.00 -4.58 -12.38
CA THR A 13 1.23 -4.77 -11.15
C THR A 13 0.38 -6.03 -11.20
N ALA A 14 -0.33 -6.27 -12.30
CA ALA A 14 -1.13 -7.47 -12.48
C ALA A 14 -0.28 -8.75 -12.50
N ALA A 15 0.88 -8.74 -13.15
CA ALA A 15 1.78 -9.88 -13.21
C ALA A 15 2.35 -10.24 -11.83
N LEU A 16 2.72 -9.23 -11.02
CA LEU A 16 3.19 -9.45 -9.64
C LEU A 16 2.07 -9.98 -8.74
N GLN A 17 0.84 -9.49 -8.89
CA GLN A 17 -0.30 -10.00 -8.15
C GLN A 17 -0.65 -11.44 -8.55
N ALA A 18 -0.61 -11.77 -9.83
CA ALA A 18 -0.82 -13.12 -10.33
C ALA A 18 0.25 -14.08 -9.78
N LEU A 19 1.52 -13.69 -9.81
CA LEU A 19 2.61 -14.48 -9.24
C LEU A 19 2.43 -14.69 -7.74
N LYS A 20 2.06 -13.65 -6.98
CA LYS A 20 1.76 -13.75 -5.55
C LYS A 20 0.63 -14.76 -5.30
N SER A 21 -0.44 -14.69 -6.07
CA SER A 21 -1.58 -15.59 -5.94
C SER A 21 -1.22 -17.04 -6.28
N ASP A 22 -0.39 -17.26 -7.29
CA ASP A 22 0.11 -18.58 -7.66
C ASP A 22 0.99 -19.18 -6.56
N VAL A 23 1.90 -18.38 -5.99
CA VAL A 23 2.72 -18.82 -4.85
C VAL A 23 1.86 -19.17 -3.64
N ALA A 24 0.86 -18.34 -3.31
CA ALA A 24 -0.05 -18.58 -2.19
C ALA A 24 -0.93 -19.84 -2.37
N SER A 25 -1.24 -20.20 -3.62
CA SER A 25 -1.99 -21.43 -3.95
C SER A 25 -1.12 -22.67 -4.14
N GLY A 26 0.17 -22.61 -3.78
CA GLY A 26 1.10 -23.73 -3.92
C GLY A 26 1.62 -23.92 -5.34
N ARG A 27 1.65 -22.86 -6.12
CA ARG A 27 2.15 -22.82 -7.51
C ARG A 27 1.36 -23.71 -8.48
N LEU A 28 0.05 -23.66 -8.37
CA LEU A 28 -0.84 -24.48 -9.21
C LEU A 28 -0.71 -24.17 -10.71
N ILE A 29 -0.47 -22.90 -11.07
CA ILE A 29 -0.30 -22.44 -12.45
C ILE A 29 1.18 -22.46 -12.86
N ASN A 30 2.09 -22.37 -11.89
CA ASN A 30 3.55 -22.37 -12.08
C ASN A 30 4.04 -21.17 -12.93
N PHE A 31 3.62 -19.96 -12.58
CA PHE A 31 4.10 -18.73 -13.22
C PHE A 31 5.64 -18.63 -13.19
N ASP A 32 6.18 -17.96 -14.21
CA ASP A 32 7.62 -17.70 -14.33
C ASP A 32 8.14 -16.86 -13.15
N MET A 33 9.01 -17.46 -12.34
CA MET A 33 9.67 -16.79 -11.20
C MET A 33 10.65 -15.69 -11.63
N GLY A 34 10.93 -15.55 -12.92
CA GLY A 34 11.70 -14.45 -13.46
C GLY A 34 10.92 -13.14 -13.67
N ILE A 35 9.58 -13.16 -13.46
CA ILE A 35 8.72 -11.98 -13.58
C ILE A 35 9.22 -10.80 -12.72
N PRO A 36 9.53 -10.95 -11.43
CA PRO A 36 10.00 -9.82 -10.61
C PRO A 36 11.24 -9.12 -11.19
N ALA A 37 12.22 -9.88 -11.68
CA ALA A 37 13.43 -9.31 -12.27
C ALA A 37 13.14 -8.58 -13.59
N LYS A 38 12.20 -9.07 -14.39
CA LYS A 38 11.77 -8.41 -15.64
C LYS A 38 11.02 -7.12 -15.33
N VAL A 39 10.11 -7.16 -14.36
CA VAL A 39 9.36 -5.99 -13.90
C VAL A 39 10.30 -4.93 -13.34
N GLY A 40 11.23 -5.29 -12.45
CA GLY A 40 12.20 -4.35 -11.90
C GLY A 40 12.94 -3.58 -12.99
N ARG A 41 13.51 -4.28 -13.97
CA ARG A 41 14.20 -3.64 -15.11
C ARG A 41 13.28 -2.76 -15.96
N ALA A 42 12.01 -3.14 -16.13
CA ALA A 42 11.07 -2.33 -16.90
C ALA A 42 10.73 -1.02 -16.17
N MET A 43 10.62 -1.05 -14.84
CA MET A 43 10.36 0.14 -14.02
C MET A 43 11.54 1.12 -14.03
N ASP A 44 12.79 0.66 -14.19
CA ASP A 44 13.99 1.53 -14.32
C ASP A 44 13.90 2.51 -15.51
N CYS A 45 13.11 2.16 -16.53
CA CYS A 45 12.96 2.97 -17.74
C CYS A 45 11.85 4.03 -17.62
N LEU A 46 11.13 4.09 -16.51
CA LEU A 46 9.97 4.96 -16.33
C LEU A 46 10.28 6.15 -15.42
N ASP A 47 9.73 7.30 -15.78
CA ASP A 47 9.81 8.52 -14.99
C ASP A 47 8.89 8.43 -13.76
N ASN A 48 9.46 8.54 -12.56
CA ASN A 48 8.73 8.40 -11.32
C ASN A 48 7.76 9.56 -11.06
N ASP A 49 8.14 10.78 -11.40
CA ASP A 49 7.29 11.97 -11.20
C ASP A 49 6.08 11.93 -12.13
N LYS A 50 6.32 11.55 -13.39
CA LYS A 50 5.28 11.38 -14.39
C LYS A 50 4.28 10.28 -14.00
N TRP A 51 4.77 9.19 -13.42
CA TRP A 51 3.97 8.01 -13.08
C TRP A 51 3.74 7.85 -11.58
N TRP A 52 3.54 8.98 -10.88
CA TRP A 52 2.99 9.08 -9.51
C TRP A 52 3.76 8.29 -8.46
N GLY A 53 5.05 8.05 -8.69
CA GLY A 53 5.88 7.25 -7.82
C GLY A 53 5.66 5.73 -7.92
N GLU A 54 4.75 5.26 -8.78
CA GLU A 54 4.44 3.83 -8.87
C GLU A 54 5.61 2.97 -9.37
N PRO A 55 6.41 3.37 -10.39
CA PRO A 55 7.61 2.62 -10.76
C PRO A 55 8.57 2.45 -9.59
N LYS A 56 8.82 3.54 -8.82
CA LYS A 56 9.65 3.51 -7.61
C LYS A 56 9.05 2.60 -6.53
N ALA A 57 7.72 2.65 -6.32
CA ALA A 57 7.04 1.81 -5.34
C ALA A 57 7.16 0.32 -5.70
N ILE A 58 7.01 -0.03 -6.98
CA ILE A 58 7.17 -1.42 -7.44
C ILE A 58 8.61 -1.91 -7.21
N GLN A 59 9.62 -1.12 -7.60
CA GLN A 59 11.04 -1.48 -7.40
C GLN A 59 11.37 -1.64 -5.92
N ALA A 60 10.98 -0.66 -5.10
CA ALA A 60 11.18 -0.70 -3.66
C ALA A 60 10.49 -1.90 -3.03
N GLY A 61 9.27 -2.23 -3.47
CA GLY A 61 8.55 -3.42 -3.05
C GLY A 61 9.29 -4.71 -3.39
N LEU A 62 9.88 -4.81 -4.57
CA LEU A 62 10.72 -5.97 -4.95
C LEU A 62 11.96 -6.08 -4.07
N THR A 63 12.60 -4.96 -3.74
CA THR A 63 13.75 -4.92 -2.83
C THR A 63 13.36 -5.38 -1.42
N VAL A 64 12.22 -4.93 -0.90
CA VAL A 64 11.69 -5.38 0.41
C VAL A 64 11.34 -6.86 0.42
N ILE A 65 10.77 -7.39 -0.67
CA ILE A 65 10.38 -8.80 -0.75
C ILE A 65 11.59 -9.73 -0.87
N LEU A 66 12.60 -9.32 -1.64
CA LEU A 66 13.80 -10.10 -1.99
C LEU A 66 15.08 -9.30 -1.64
N PRO A 67 15.28 -8.94 -0.37
CA PRO A 67 16.44 -8.13 0.03
C PRO A 67 17.71 -8.96 -0.06
N LYS A 68 18.82 -8.32 -0.40
CA LYS A 68 20.16 -8.93 -0.38
C LYS A 68 20.82 -8.79 0.99
N SER A 69 20.41 -7.78 1.75
CA SER A 69 20.88 -7.51 3.12
C SER A 69 19.79 -6.83 3.95
N ALA A 70 20.01 -6.67 5.25
CA ALA A 70 19.11 -5.91 6.12
C ALA A 70 19.08 -4.42 5.77
N GLU A 71 20.21 -3.87 5.34
CA GLU A 71 20.33 -2.48 4.87
C GLU A 71 19.51 -2.26 3.61
N ASP A 72 19.59 -3.19 2.66
CA ASP A 72 18.83 -3.19 1.41
C ASP A 72 17.30 -3.19 1.69
N GLU A 73 16.85 -4.02 2.66
CA GLU A 73 15.45 -4.03 3.08
C GLU A 73 15.02 -2.68 3.69
N ALA A 74 15.87 -2.08 4.54
CA ALA A 74 15.58 -0.79 5.16
C ALA A 74 15.52 0.34 4.12
N GLU A 75 16.42 0.34 3.13
CA GLU A 75 16.38 1.28 2.00
C GLU A 75 15.12 1.08 1.16
N GLY A 76 14.69 -0.16 0.94
CA GLY A 76 13.45 -0.49 0.25
C GLY A 76 12.21 0.08 0.96
N TRP A 77 12.13 -0.04 2.29
CA TRP A 77 11.05 0.56 3.06
C TRP A 77 11.02 2.09 2.95
N LYS A 78 12.18 2.73 3.05
CA LYS A 78 12.29 4.18 2.86
C LYS A 78 11.87 4.60 1.44
N ALA A 79 12.30 3.88 0.42
CA ALA A 79 11.93 4.17 -0.96
C ALA A 79 10.43 4.00 -1.22
N LEU A 80 9.74 3.06 -0.53
CA LEU A 80 8.28 2.95 -0.56
C LEU A 80 7.61 4.21 0.02
N GLN A 81 8.10 4.71 1.15
CA GLN A 81 7.60 5.95 1.74
C GLN A 81 7.81 7.15 0.80
N ASP A 82 9.01 7.32 0.26
CA ASP A 82 9.31 8.40 -0.72
C ASP A 82 8.41 8.31 -1.97
N ALA A 83 8.08 7.10 -2.44
CA ALA A 83 7.18 6.91 -3.57
C ALA A 83 5.75 7.39 -3.25
N THR A 84 5.29 7.21 -2.01
CA THR A 84 3.99 7.73 -1.58
C THR A 84 3.96 9.26 -1.52
N ASP A 85 5.09 9.92 -1.22
CA ASP A 85 5.17 11.37 -1.24
C ASP A 85 4.96 11.94 -2.66
N ILE A 86 5.48 11.26 -3.69
CA ILE A 86 5.19 11.59 -5.10
C ILE A 86 3.69 11.38 -5.41
N GLY A 87 3.12 10.26 -4.97
CA GLY A 87 1.70 9.98 -5.12
C GLY A 87 0.79 11.03 -4.48
N LEU A 88 1.17 11.53 -3.30
CA LEU A 88 0.48 12.62 -2.61
C LEU A 88 0.50 13.92 -3.44
N GLN A 89 1.66 14.29 -3.99
CA GLN A 89 1.83 15.51 -4.78
C GLN A 89 1.04 15.46 -6.10
N THR A 90 0.93 14.29 -6.71
CA THR A 90 0.27 14.09 -8.01
C THR A 90 -1.23 13.79 -7.91
N GLY A 91 -1.73 13.51 -6.72
CA GLY A 91 -3.13 13.13 -6.48
C GLY A 91 -3.50 11.74 -6.99
N VAL A 92 -2.50 10.84 -7.14
CA VAL A 92 -2.73 9.43 -7.55
C VAL A 92 -2.22 8.49 -6.49
N ARG A 93 -3.12 7.66 -5.94
CA ARG A 93 -2.89 6.84 -4.74
C ARG A 93 -2.34 5.43 -5.02
N LEU A 94 -1.85 5.15 -6.23
CA LEU A 94 -1.43 3.80 -6.61
C LEU A 94 -0.19 3.35 -5.82
N SER A 95 0.83 4.19 -5.69
CA SER A 95 2.02 3.93 -4.89
C SER A 95 1.70 3.66 -3.40
N HIS A 96 0.67 4.31 -2.86
CA HIS A 96 0.20 4.04 -1.49
C HIS A 96 -0.42 2.64 -1.36
N ALA A 97 -1.20 2.20 -2.37
CA ALA A 97 -1.77 0.86 -2.37
C ALA A 97 -0.67 -0.22 -2.51
N THR A 98 0.36 0.05 -3.30
CA THR A 98 1.54 -0.80 -3.42
C THR A 98 2.28 -0.89 -2.09
N TYR A 99 2.52 0.22 -1.39
CA TYR A 99 3.15 0.22 -0.06
C TYR A 99 2.34 -0.59 0.95
N ALA A 100 1.03 -0.35 1.07
CA ALA A 100 0.16 -1.10 1.97
C ALA A 100 0.18 -2.61 1.67
N SER A 101 0.21 -2.99 0.40
CA SER A 101 0.26 -4.39 -0.03
C SER A 101 1.56 -5.07 0.35
N ILE A 102 2.70 -4.39 0.20
CA ILE A 102 4.01 -4.91 0.58
C ILE A 102 4.09 -5.05 2.10
N ALA A 103 3.66 -4.06 2.86
CA ALA A 103 3.65 -4.09 4.32
C ALA A 103 2.77 -5.24 4.85
N ASN A 104 1.58 -5.41 4.30
CA ASN A 104 0.68 -6.52 4.64
C ASN A 104 1.29 -7.88 4.28
N MET A 105 1.92 -8.02 3.11
CA MET A 105 2.56 -9.25 2.66
C MET A 105 3.73 -9.67 3.56
N LYS A 106 4.54 -8.71 3.99
CA LYS A 106 5.69 -8.93 4.88
C LYS A 106 5.27 -9.10 6.35
N GLY A 107 3.99 -8.88 6.69
CA GLY A 107 3.50 -8.91 8.07
C GLY A 107 4.09 -7.79 8.96
N ARG A 108 4.55 -6.70 8.37
CA ARG A 108 5.16 -5.56 9.08
C ARG A 108 4.07 -4.56 9.47
N GLU A 109 3.57 -4.71 10.69
CA GLU A 109 2.45 -3.92 11.21
C GLU A 109 2.79 -2.43 11.35
N ASP A 110 4.03 -2.10 11.69
CA ASP A 110 4.55 -0.74 11.76
C ASP A 110 4.43 -0.01 10.41
N TYR A 111 4.91 -0.62 9.35
CA TYR A 111 4.80 -0.08 7.99
C TYR A 111 3.37 -0.16 7.43
N LEU A 112 2.59 -1.17 7.84
CA LEU A 112 1.19 -1.25 7.45
C LEU A 112 0.39 -0.08 8.02
N ARG A 113 0.53 0.20 9.31
CA ARG A 113 -0.12 1.35 9.95
C ARG A 113 0.32 2.69 9.33
N ASP A 114 1.61 2.85 9.07
CA ASP A 114 2.13 4.04 8.37
C ASP A 114 1.49 4.19 6.99
N SER A 115 1.43 3.12 6.19
CA SER A 115 0.84 3.14 4.86
C SER A 115 -0.65 3.51 4.86
N LEU A 116 -1.42 3.00 5.82
CA LEU A 116 -2.84 3.32 5.97
C LEU A 116 -3.05 4.79 6.37
N LYS A 117 -2.21 5.32 7.27
CA LYS A 117 -2.23 6.74 7.65
C LYS A 117 -1.90 7.65 6.48
N ARG A 118 -0.84 7.35 5.73
CA ARG A 118 -0.46 8.09 4.53
C ARG A 118 -1.56 8.07 3.47
N PHE A 119 -2.19 6.92 3.25
CA PHE A 119 -3.29 6.82 2.29
C PHE A 119 -4.49 7.70 2.69
N GLU A 120 -4.90 7.66 3.94
CA GLU A 120 -6.07 8.42 4.45
C GLU A 120 -5.77 9.92 4.59
N SER A 121 -4.51 10.31 4.70
CA SER A 121 -4.11 11.72 4.78
C SER A 121 -4.31 12.50 3.47
N ILE A 122 -4.53 11.82 2.34
CA ILE A 122 -4.76 12.47 1.05
C ILE A 122 -6.21 12.97 0.97
N PRO A 123 -6.44 14.29 0.90
CA PRO A 123 -7.80 14.80 0.79
C PRO A 123 -8.43 14.36 -0.55
N VAL A 124 -9.67 13.90 -0.51
CA VAL A 124 -10.41 13.45 -1.71
C VAL A 124 -10.47 14.57 -2.77
N ALA A 125 -10.58 15.82 -2.33
CA ALA A 125 -10.62 16.99 -3.23
C ALA A 125 -9.32 17.22 -4.03
N THR A 126 -8.19 16.65 -3.59
CA THR A 126 -6.89 16.78 -4.28
C THR A 126 -6.61 15.63 -5.26
N LEU A 127 -7.50 14.66 -5.33
CA LEU A 127 -7.32 13.52 -6.23
C LEU A 127 -7.40 13.95 -7.70
N ASN A 128 -6.48 13.43 -8.48
CA ASN A 128 -6.42 13.70 -9.92
C ASN A 128 -7.58 13.02 -10.64
N SER A 129 -8.49 13.83 -11.20
CA SER A 129 -9.69 13.35 -11.89
C SER A 129 -9.42 12.57 -13.18
N GLN A 130 -8.27 12.77 -13.79
CA GLN A 130 -7.85 11.99 -14.98
C GLN A 130 -7.63 10.51 -14.63
N TYR A 131 -7.26 10.22 -13.39
CA TYR A 131 -6.94 8.87 -12.92
C TYR A 131 -7.94 8.33 -11.88
N THR A 132 -9.20 8.72 -12.01
CA THR A 132 -10.29 8.31 -11.10
C THR A 132 -10.38 6.81 -10.93
N LEU A 133 -10.26 6.04 -12.02
CA LEU A 133 -10.31 4.58 -11.96
C LEU A 133 -9.15 4.00 -11.15
N LEU A 134 -7.93 4.50 -11.34
CA LEU A 134 -6.75 4.03 -10.59
C LEU A 134 -6.87 4.39 -9.11
N ASN A 135 -7.37 5.59 -8.80
CA ASN A 135 -7.64 6.00 -7.43
C ASN A 135 -8.72 5.13 -6.76
N ALA A 136 -9.77 4.75 -7.48
CA ALA A 136 -10.80 3.85 -6.98
C ALA A 136 -10.27 2.43 -6.74
N MET A 137 -9.43 1.92 -7.62
CA MET A 137 -8.76 0.62 -7.45
C MET A 137 -7.84 0.62 -6.22
N ALA A 138 -7.04 1.68 -6.05
CA ALA A 138 -6.18 1.85 -4.88
C ALA A 138 -7.01 1.91 -3.57
N GLU A 139 -8.11 2.63 -3.57
CA GLU A 139 -9.05 2.72 -2.45
C GLU A 139 -9.61 1.34 -2.08
N LEU A 140 -10.10 0.59 -3.06
CA LEU A 140 -10.66 -0.75 -2.83
C LEU A 140 -9.62 -1.69 -2.23
N GLN A 141 -8.40 -1.66 -2.74
CA GLN A 141 -7.30 -2.50 -2.28
C GLN A 141 -6.87 -2.16 -0.85
N VAL A 142 -6.68 -0.87 -0.55
CA VAL A 142 -6.28 -0.42 0.78
C VAL A 142 -7.36 -0.70 1.81
N ARG A 143 -8.64 -0.45 1.48
CA ARG A 143 -9.77 -0.79 2.37
C ARG A 143 -9.90 -2.29 2.62
N HIS A 144 -9.64 -3.11 1.63
CA HIS A 144 -9.61 -4.56 1.83
C HIS A 144 -8.52 -4.97 2.84
N ILE A 145 -7.32 -4.41 2.71
CA ILE A 145 -6.20 -4.66 3.64
C ILE A 145 -6.55 -4.15 5.05
N ALA A 146 -7.07 -2.94 5.15
CA ALA A 146 -7.52 -2.37 6.42
C ALA A 146 -8.58 -3.25 7.10
N ASN A 147 -9.58 -3.72 6.35
CA ASN A 147 -10.61 -4.62 6.86
C ASN A 147 -10.02 -5.92 7.44
N ILE A 148 -9.06 -6.55 6.74
CA ILE A 148 -8.39 -7.77 7.25
C ILE A 148 -7.63 -7.45 8.54
N TYR A 149 -6.93 -6.32 8.58
CA TYR A 149 -6.16 -5.90 9.75
C TYR A 149 -7.07 -5.64 10.97
N TRP A 150 -8.16 -4.90 10.80
CA TRP A 150 -9.14 -4.64 11.86
C TRP A 150 -9.85 -5.92 12.33
N MET A 151 -10.23 -6.79 11.39
CA MET A 151 -10.84 -8.08 11.75
C MET A 151 -9.91 -8.98 12.57
N LYS A 152 -8.60 -8.93 12.30
CA LYS A 152 -7.59 -9.70 13.04
C LYS A 152 -7.53 -9.31 14.52
N TYR A 153 -7.67 -8.00 14.83
CA TYR A 153 -7.45 -7.49 16.18
C TYR A 153 -8.74 -7.13 16.91
N GLU A 154 -9.74 -6.60 16.23
CA GLU A 154 -10.98 -6.09 16.81
C GLU A 154 -12.21 -6.96 16.49
N GLY A 155 -12.06 -7.95 15.60
CA GLY A 155 -13.16 -8.84 15.24
C GLY A 155 -14.24 -8.20 14.34
N HIS A 156 -14.06 -6.97 13.89
CA HIS A 156 -14.98 -6.27 12.99
C HIS A 156 -14.23 -5.58 11.84
N ARG A 157 -14.97 -5.15 10.81
CA ARG A 157 -14.38 -4.42 9.67
C ARG A 157 -13.88 -3.03 10.11
N ALA A 158 -12.90 -2.52 9.37
CA ALA A 158 -12.42 -1.17 9.53
C ALA A 158 -13.57 -0.15 9.44
N PRO A 159 -13.54 0.95 10.22
CA PRO A 159 -14.49 2.05 10.08
C PRO A 159 -14.55 2.58 8.65
N THR A 160 -15.70 3.09 8.23
CA THR A 160 -15.87 3.68 6.90
C THR A 160 -15.02 4.94 6.72
N GLU A 161 -14.88 5.71 7.81
CA GLU A 161 -14.03 6.90 7.90
C GLU A 161 -13.02 6.72 9.02
N ASN A 162 -11.87 7.36 8.89
CA ASN A 162 -10.79 7.30 9.90
C ASN A 162 -10.31 5.86 10.21
N PHE A 163 -10.26 4.99 9.21
CA PHE A 163 -9.82 3.59 9.38
C PHE A 163 -8.34 3.47 9.77
N SER A 164 -7.57 4.54 9.66
CA SER A 164 -6.18 4.63 10.12
C SER A 164 -6.03 5.14 11.55
N LYS A 165 -7.13 5.50 12.22
CA LYS A 165 -7.16 5.76 13.67
C LYS A 165 -7.41 4.44 14.39
N PHE A 166 -6.32 3.77 14.76
CA PHE A 166 -6.40 2.44 15.36
C PHE A 166 -6.94 2.48 16.79
N TRP A 167 -7.50 1.37 17.25
CA TRP A 167 -8.15 1.20 18.56
C TRP A 167 -7.21 1.50 19.75
N ASP A 168 -5.91 1.22 19.61
CA ASP A 168 -4.89 1.45 20.64
C ASP A 168 -4.37 2.90 20.67
N GLU A 169 -4.73 3.71 19.67
CA GLU A 169 -4.42 5.14 19.57
C GLU A 169 -5.61 6.02 20.02
N GLN A 170 -6.79 5.42 20.25
CA GLN A 170 -7.94 6.16 20.76
C GLN A 170 -7.70 6.50 22.22
N GLU A 171 -7.91 7.77 22.58
CA GLU A 171 -7.88 8.19 23.98
C GLU A 171 -8.87 7.33 24.78
N LYS A 172 -8.36 6.64 25.81
CA LYS A 172 -9.25 5.98 26.78
C LYS A 172 -10.19 7.05 27.33
N PRO A 173 -11.50 6.75 27.49
CA PRO A 173 -12.44 7.70 28.08
C PRO A 173 -11.78 8.31 29.31
N SER A 174 -11.74 9.63 29.39
CA SER A 174 -11.01 10.34 30.43
C SER A 174 -11.48 9.84 31.80
N GLN A 175 -10.55 9.74 32.78
CA GLN A 175 -10.89 9.36 34.17
C GLN A 175 -12.06 10.17 34.73
N ALA A 176 -12.30 11.37 34.20
CA ALA A 176 -13.45 12.21 34.51
C ALA A 176 -14.81 11.57 34.14
N LEU A 177 -14.90 10.79 33.04
CA LEU A 177 -16.12 10.08 32.68
C LEU A 177 -16.36 8.88 33.61
N ASN A 178 -15.31 8.20 34.03
CA ASN A 178 -15.40 7.10 35.01
C ASN A 178 -15.79 7.60 36.38
N GLN A 179 -15.28 8.76 36.83
CA GLN A 179 -15.73 9.40 38.06
C GLN A 179 -17.21 9.80 38.04
N LEU A 180 -17.70 10.30 36.93
CA LEU A 180 -19.14 10.63 36.76
C LEU A 180 -20.04 9.38 36.75
N LEU A 181 -19.53 8.22 36.37
CA LEU A 181 -20.30 6.95 36.41
C LEU A 181 -20.24 6.29 37.81
N ASP A 182 -19.20 6.54 38.60
CA ASP A 182 -19.07 6.03 39.95
C ASP A 182 -19.88 6.87 40.97
N ASP A 183 -20.30 8.10 40.62
CA ASP A 183 -21.13 9.01 41.40
C ASP A 183 -22.64 8.87 41.13
N LEU A 184 -23.08 7.94 40.25
CA LEU A 184 -24.48 7.62 39.94
C LEU A 184 -24.94 6.33 40.61
#